data_45de21bd549862abccc4c5f6fadbda21
#
_entry.id   45de21bd549862abccc4c5f6fadbda21
#
_cell.length_a   1.000
_cell.length_b   1.000
_cell.length_c   1.000
_cell.angle_alpha   90.00
_cell.angle_beta   90.00
_cell.angle_gamma   90.00
#
_symmetry.space_group_name_H-M   'P 1'
#
loop_
_entity.id
_entity.type
_entity.pdbx_description
1 polymer ?
#
loop_
_entity_poly.entity_id
_entity_poly.type
_entity_poly.pdbx_seq_one_letter_code
_entity_poly.pdbx_strand_id
1 'polypeptide(L)'
;MVSITDKKTRMSNSDVARRPTRKSRQKTRFIEVLDTTLRDGEQAEGISLGHAEKLTIANRLLKDVKVDRIEVASARTSEGERLAVEEIIRWAETEDFTDRIEILGFVDSKASIDWARAVGVQVINLLTKGSLLHCQEQLRRTPQQHRDDIRRTIEYGTKYGVKFNVYLEDWSGGMRDSPEYVMDQIQALVELSTNRIMLCDTLGILNPMLTRRYVSEIAAAFPETRFDYHGHNDYGLATANTLEAAIAGAQGVHVTVNGMGERAGNTALDEVVVSLRDHGELRTHVKERSLAGVSQLVEVFSGRRIAVNKPIVGENVFTQAAGVHADGDMKGELYASKLHPVRFGLRRSYAMGKLMGKASLEFNLQRLNISLTSEQKDQLLQRIVELGDQKRHVTTADLPFLISELLQTPELRVFEVRDYSIATNRGLRPSASILVRYRGTEVQATASGDGGYDAFMQALRSVESKLGFVVPKLLDYEVRIPPGGKTDAIVETTIHWEGGLITRGIDTDQLAAAIQATEHALNAVALHSNPHPKRTGTKRPRRNRRSKVTSVAR
;
A
#
# COMPACT_ATOMS: atom_id res chain seq x y z
N MET A 1 -7.14 -70.05 14.42
CA MET A 1 -5.80 -70.66 14.31
C MET A 1 -5.42 -70.67 12.84
N VAL A 2 -4.65 -69.72 12.35
CA VAL A 2 -3.89 -69.89 11.12
C VAL A 2 -2.59 -69.02 11.32
N SER A 3 -1.51 -69.71 11.17
CA SER A 3 -0.11 -69.30 11.42
C SER A 3 0.38 -68.27 10.40
N ILE A 4 1.04 -67.21 10.87
CA ILE A 4 1.79 -66.24 10.04
C ILE A 4 3.24 -66.67 10.04
N THR A 5 3.75 -67.08 8.89
CA THR A 5 5.18 -67.34 8.66
C THR A 5 5.84 -66.11 8.00
N ASP A 6 6.87 -65.63 8.67
CA ASP A 6 7.81 -64.62 8.22
C ASP A 6 8.56 -65.07 6.93
N LYS A 7 8.58 -64.20 5.91
CA LYS A 7 9.55 -64.22 4.83
C LYS A 7 10.27 -62.87 4.70
N LYS A 8 11.43 -62.78 5.30
CA LYS A 8 12.42 -61.73 5.03
C LYS A 8 12.96 -61.91 3.61
N THR A 9 12.60 -61.01 2.71
CA THR A 9 13.25 -60.88 1.40
C THR A 9 14.25 -59.74 1.47
N ARG A 10 15.54 -60.05 1.36
CA ARG A 10 16.65 -59.11 1.19
C ARG A 10 16.48 -58.41 -0.17
N MET A 11 16.25 -57.14 -0.17
CA MET A 11 16.40 -56.29 -1.36
C MET A 11 17.85 -55.77 -1.44
N SER A 12 18.47 -56.02 -2.57
CA SER A 12 19.84 -55.60 -2.92
C SER A 12 19.92 -54.09 -3.17
N ASN A 13 20.92 -53.47 -2.58
CA ASN A 13 21.34 -52.09 -2.85
C ASN A 13 21.82 -51.95 -4.31
N SER A 14 21.02 -51.35 -5.19
CA SER A 14 21.50 -50.74 -6.44
C SER A 14 20.43 -49.74 -6.98
N ASP A 15 20.15 -48.70 -6.21
CA ASP A 15 19.53 -47.51 -6.79
C ASP A 15 20.54 -46.35 -6.74
N VAL A 16 21.22 -46.23 -7.87
CA VAL A 16 22.06 -45.10 -8.22
C VAL A 16 21.21 -43.84 -8.14
N ALA A 17 21.50 -42.97 -7.18
CA ALA A 17 20.91 -41.64 -7.05
C ALA A 17 21.09 -40.89 -8.40
N ARG A 18 20.00 -40.79 -9.18
CA ARG A 18 19.91 -39.88 -10.31
C ARG A 18 20.07 -38.48 -9.78
N ARG A 19 21.23 -37.84 -9.98
CA ARG A 19 21.44 -36.41 -9.79
C ARG A 19 20.34 -35.70 -10.58
N PRO A 20 19.62 -34.69 -9.98
CA PRO A 20 18.65 -33.90 -10.71
C PRO A 20 19.39 -33.25 -11.90
N THR A 21 18.92 -33.53 -13.09
CA THR A 21 19.38 -32.89 -14.33
C THR A 21 19.29 -31.38 -14.13
N ARG A 22 20.39 -30.69 -14.37
CA ARG A 22 20.54 -29.24 -14.36
C ARG A 22 19.44 -28.67 -15.28
N LYS A 23 18.30 -28.22 -14.69
CA LYS A 23 17.28 -27.46 -15.42
C LYS A 23 18.02 -26.32 -16.12
N SER A 24 17.96 -26.27 -17.45
CA SER A 24 18.44 -25.14 -18.21
C SER A 24 17.92 -23.88 -17.52
N ARG A 25 18.78 -22.93 -17.18
CA ARG A 25 18.36 -21.62 -16.67
C ARG A 25 17.56 -20.96 -17.80
N GLN A 26 16.25 -21.18 -17.82
CA GLN A 26 15.36 -20.41 -18.65
C GLN A 26 15.61 -18.95 -18.29
N LYS A 27 15.95 -18.11 -19.26
CA LYS A 27 16.12 -16.66 -19.02
C LYS A 27 14.82 -16.17 -18.42
N THR A 28 14.87 -15.65 -17.20
CA THR A 28 13.71 -15.08 -16.52
C THR A 28 13.17 -13.94 -17.38
N ARG A 29 11.92 -14.04 -17.81
CA ARG A 29 11.27 -13.03 -18.65
C ARG A 29 10.90 -11.81 -17.82
N PHE A 30 11.16 -10.61 -18.36
CA PHE A 30 10.72 -9.34 -17.77
C PHE A 30 9.37 -8.94 -18.34
N ILE A 31 8.51 -8.42 -17.47
CA ILE A 31 7.20 -7.85 -17.79
C ILE A 31 7.28 -6.36 -17.53
N GLU A 32 6.97 -5.55 -18.54
CA GLU A 32 6.87 -4.11 -18.40
C GLU A 32 5.57 -3.74 -17.67
N VAL A 33 5.65 -2.72 -16.82
CA VAL A 33 4.53 -2.21 -16.04
C VAL A 33 4.19 -0.79 -16.52
N LEU A 34 2.99 -0.64 -17.09
CA LEU A 34 2.38 0.66 -17.34
C LEU A 34 1.45 1.01 -16.17
N ASP A 35 1.74 2.07 -15.46
CA ASP A 35 0.84 2.59 -14.43
C ASP A 35 -0.10 3.64 -15.02
N THR A 36 -1.40 3.43 -14.85
CA THR A 36 -2.47 4.31 -15.37
C THR A 36 -3.23 5.04 -14.26
N THR A 37 -2.64 5.17 -13.07
CA THR A 37 -3.26 5.83 -11.90
C THR A 37 -3.71 7.24 -12.24
N LEU A 38 -2.90 7.99 -12.99
CA LEU A 38 -3.14 9.39 -13.32
C LEU A 38 -4.14 9.62 -14.47
N ARG A 39 -4.54 8.55 -15.16
CA ARG A 39 -5.57 8.62 -16.22
C ARG A 39 -6.78 7.76 -15.83
N ASP A 40 -6.65 6.43 -15.86
CA ASP A 40 -7.73 5.49 -15.60
C ASP A 40 -8.09 5.42 -14.11
N GLY A 41 -7.07 5.50 -13.25
CA GLY A 41 -7.27 5.58 -11.81
C GLY A 41 -8.11 6.79 -11.39
N GLU A 42 -7.90 7.93 -12.04
CA GLU A 42 -8.64 9.18 -11.77
C GLU A 42 -10.09 9.15 -12.28
N GLN A 43 -10.44 8.22 -13.19
CA GLN A 43 -11.83 8.04 -13.64
C GLN A 43 -12.73 7.43 -12.56
N ALA A 44 -12.20 7.13 -11.37
CA ALA A 44 -13.00 6.72 -10.22
C ALA A 44 -13.88 7.87 -9.73
N GLU A 45 -15.13 7.56 -9.38
CA GLU A 45 -16.10 8.57 -8.89
C GLU A 45 -15.54 9.34 -7.67
N GLY A 46 -15.64 10.66 -7.70
CA GLY A 46 -15.23 11.55 -6.61
C GLY A 46 -13.73 11.77 -6.47
N ILE A 47 -12.93 11.33 -7.44
CA ILE A 47 -11.48 11.59 -7.48
C ILE A 47 -11.18 12.68 -8.50
N SER A 48 -10.37 13.64 -8.08
CA SER A 48 -9.80 14.67 -8.97
C SER A 48 -8.44 15.07 -8.40
N LEU A 49 -7.39 14.88 -9.19
CA LEU A 49 -6.03 15.17 -8.80
C LEU A 49 -5.58 16.53 -9.36
N GLY A 50 -5.06 17.38 -8.49
CA GLY A 50 -4.44 18.63 -8.91
C GLY A 50 -3.13 18.41 -9.69
N HIS A 51 -2.71 19.39 -10.50
CA HIS A 51 -1.48 19.25 -11.30
C HIS A 51 -0.22 18.95 -10.47
N ALA A 52 -0.06 19.57 -9.29
CA ALA A 52 1.05 19.31 -8.38
C ALA A 52 1.02 17.90 -7.78
N GLU A 53 -0.19 17.36 -7.51
CA GLU A 53 -0.39 15.99 -7.05
C GLU A 53 -0.04 14.98 -8.13
N LYS A 54 -0.50 15.21 -9.38
CA LYS A 54 -0.14 14.39 -10.54
C LYS A 54 1.37 14.35 -10.76
N LEU A 55 2.05 15.49 -10.71
CA LEU A 55 3.50 15.56 -10.81
C LEU A 55 4.20 14.78 -9.67
N THR A 56 3.70 14.92 -8.45
CA THR A 56 4.26 14.20 -7.28
C THR A 56 4.10 12.68 -7.43
N ILE A 57 2.93 12.21 -7.87
CA ILE A 57 2.67 10.79 -8.12
C ILE A 57 3.54 10.29 -9.27
N ALA A 58 3.62 11.00 -10.40
CA ALA A 58 4.46 10.65 -11.55
C ALA A 58 5.93 10.48 -11.15
N ASN A 59 6.47 11.44 -10.39
CA ASN A 59 7.82 11.36 -9.84
C ASN A 59 8.01 10.12 -8.97
N ARG A 60 7.09 9.87 -8.03
CA ARG A 60 7.13 8.70 -7.14
C ARG A 60 7.10 7.39 -7.92
N LEU A 61 6.23 7.28 -8.93
CA LEU A 61 6.08 6.08 -9.75
C LEU A 61 7.36 5.77 -10.56
N LEU A 62 7.94 6.76 -11.24
CA LEU A 62 9.10 6.56 -12.11
C LEU A 62 10.43 6.47 -11.35
N LYS A 63 10.66 7.29 -10.32
CA LYS A 63 11.95 7.32 -9.60
C LYS A 63 12.05 6.32 -8.47
N ASP A 64 11.01 6.19 -7.66
CA ASP A 64 11.07 5.39 -6.43
C ASP A 64 10.49 3.99 -6.63
N VAL A 65 9.31 3.89 -7.22
CA VAL A 65 8.65 2.61 -7.52
C VAL A 65 9.29 1.92 -8.71
N LYS A 66 9.72 2.71 -9.71
CA LYS A 66 10.34 2.26 -10.95
C LYS A 66 9.41 1.42 -11.83
N VAL A 67 8.18 1.91 -12.02
CA VAL A 67 7.37 1.42 -13.13
C VAL A 67 8.04 1.79 -14.46
N ASP A 68 7.76 1.04 -15.52
CA ASP A 68 8.43 1.25 -16.80
C ASP A 68 7.87 2.47 -17.54
N ARG A 69 6.55 2.67 -17.47
CA ARG A 69 5.80 3.73 -18.16
C ARG A 69 4.64 4.21 -17.31
N ILE A 70 4.18 5.44 -17.55
CA ILE A 70 2.97 6.00 -16.92
C ILE A 70 2.05 6.63 -17.96
N GLU A 71 0.75 6.42 -17.81
CA GLU A 71 -0.27 7.11 -18.60
C GLU A 71 -0.90 8.20 -17.75
N VAL A 72 -0.72 9.47 -18.15
CA VAL A 72 -0.91 10.61 -17.27
C VAL A 72 -2.21 11.39 -17.50
N ALA A 73 -2.83 11.28 -18.66
CA ALA A 73 -4.06 12.00 -19.00
C ALA A 73 -4.76 11.42 -20.23
N SER A 74 -6.00 11.84 -20.48
CA SER A 74 -6.66 11.74 -21.77
C SER A 74 -6.52 13.04 -22.55
N ALA A 75 -6.24 12.95 -23.84
CA ALA A 75 -6.10 14.12 -24.70
C ALA A 75 -7.38 14.96 -24.72
N ARG A 76 -7.25 16.29 -24.67
CA ARG A 76 -8.34 17.25 -24.85
C ARG A 76 -9.44 17.24 -23.77
N THR A 77 -9.16 16.75 -22.58
CA THR A 77 -10.15 16.66 -21.49
C THR A 77 -10.43 18.03 -20.87
N SER A 78 -9.40 18.70 -20.38
CA SER A 78 -9.51 20.02 -19.73
C SER A 78 -8.21 20.83 -19.81
N GLU A 79 -8.28 22.10 -19.46
CA GLU A 79 -7.10 22.97 -19.33
C GLU A 79 -6.22 22.55 -18.14
N GLY A 80 -6.84 22.08 -17.03
CA GLY A 80 -6.10 21.54 -15.88
C GLY A 80 -5.26 20.30 -16.27
N GLU A 81 -5.81 19.40 -17.07
CA GLU A 81 -5.08 18.25 -17.60
C GLU A 81 -3.92 18.69 -18.51
N ARG A 82 -4.13 19.69 -19.36
CA ARG A 82 -3.08 20.22 -20.21
C ARG A 82 -1.89 20.74 -19.40
N LEU A 83 -2.18 21.55 -18.38
CA LEU A 83 -1.16 22.10 -17.48
C LEU A 83 -0.42 20.98 -16.70
N ALA A 84 -1.15 19.98 -16.21
CA ALA A 84 -0.55 18.86 -15.50
C ALA A 84 0.42 18.08 -16.39
N VAL A 85 0.03 17.78 -17.64
CA VAL A 85 0.90 17.09 -18.59
C VAL A 85 2.13 17.92 -18.94
N GLU A 86 1.99 19.21 -19.19
CA GLU A 86 3.12 20.10 -19.48
C GLU A 86 4.11 20.16 -18.31
N GLU A 87 3.66 20.18 -17.06
CA GLU A 87 4.52 20.15 -15.88
C GLU A 87 5.24 18.79 -15.75
N ILE A 88 4.53 17.69 -15.99
CA ILE A 88 5.12 16.35 -15.98
C ILE A 88 6.18 16.21 -17.08
N ILE A 89 5.92 16.69 -18.30
CA ILE A 89 6.89 16.62 -19.42
C ILE A 89 8.12 17.45 -19.11
N ARG A 90 7.97 18.70 -18.63
CA ARG A 90 9.11 19.55 -18.24
C ARG A 90 9.99 18.89 -17.17
N TRP A 91 9.37 18.24 -16.20
CA TRP A 91 10.10 17.46 -15.21
C TRP A 91 10.77 16.23 -15.85
N ALA A 92 10.05 15.47 -16.69
CA ALA A 92 10.56 14.27 -17.34
C ALA A 92 11.76 14.54 -18.25
N GLU A 93 11.82 15.73 -18.89
CA GLU A 93 12.97 16.19 -19.67
C GLU A 93 14.23 16.31 -18.80
N THR A 94 14.11 16.76 -17.55
CA THR A 94 15.26 16.88 -16.64
C THR A 94 15.79 15.52 -16.14
N GLU A 95 14.97 14.48 -16.23
CA GLU A 95 15.27 13.13 -15.70
C GLU A 95 15.46 12.08 -16.80
N ASP A 96 15.38 12.47 -18.09
CA ASP A 96 15.42 11.56 -19.25
C ASP A 96 14.30 10.50 -19.23
N PHE A 97 13.07 10.93 -18.91
CA PHE A 97 11.89 10.06 -18.81
C PHE A 97 10.79 10.38 -19.82
N THR A 98 11.03 11.25 -20.79
CA THR A 98 9.99 11.69 -21.73
C THR A 98 9.39 10.56 -22.56
N ASP A 99 10.18 9.53 -22.88
CA ASP A 99 9.76 8.34 -23.62
C ASP A 99 8.90 7.37 -22.78
N ARG A 100 8.78 7.62 -21.46
CA ARG A 100 7.98 6.84 -20.51
C ARG A 100 6.65 7.50 -20.17
N ILE A 101 6.40 8.72 -20.68
CA ILE A 101 5.14 9.44 -20.48
C ILE A 101 4.22 9.19 -21.65
N GLU A 102 3.07 8.63 -21.36
CA GLU A 102 2.05 8.28 -22.36
C GLU A 102 0.73 8.99 -22.06
N ILE A 103 -0.08 9.24 -23.07
CA ILE A 103 -1.45 9.75 -22.93
C ILE A 103 -2.43 8.91 -23.73
N LEU A 104 -3.68 8.86 -23.28
CA LEU A 104 -4.77 8.32 -24.07
C LEU A 104 -5.15 9.31 -25.17
N GLY A 105 -5.20 8.85 -26.42
CA GLY A 105 -5.68 9.60 -27.56
C GLY A 105 -6.83 8.89 -28.27
N PHE A 106 -7.53 9.61 -29.13
CA PHE A 106 -8.71 9.12 -29.82
C PHE A 106 -8.49 9.03 -31.32
N VAL A 107 -9.28 8.19 -32.00
CA VAL A 107 -9.31 8.09 -33.46
C VAL A 107 -10.11 9.29 -34.00
N ASP A 108 -9.52 10.48 -33.92
CA ASP A 108 -10.11 11.77 -34.29
C ASP A 108 -9.33 12.49 -35.40
N SER A 109 -8.58 11.74 -36.19
CA SER A 109 -7.73 12.14 -37.29
C SER A 109 -6.51 12.98 -36.90
N LYS A 110 -6.66 14.09 -36.21
CA LYS A 110 -5.56 15.03 -35.92
C LYS A 110 -5.60 15.59 -34.51
N ALA A 111 -6.77 15.80 -33.95
CA ALA A 111 -6.95 16.66 -32.79
C ALA A 111 -6.23 16.15 -31.52
N SER A 112 -6.27 14.85 -31.25
CA SER A 112 -5.50 14.24 -30.13
C SER A 112 -3.99 14.31 -30.39
N ILE A 113 -3.56 14.15 -31.64
CA ILE A 113 -2.15 14.19 -32.03
C ILE A 113 -1.60 15.62 -31.90
N ASP A 114 -2.32 16.61 -32.41
CA ASP A 114 -1.91 18.01 -32.33
C ASP A 114 -1.86 18.49 -30.87
N TRP A 115 -2.81 18.03 -30.04
CA TRP A 115 -2.79 18.30 -28.61
C TRP A 115 -1.57 17.66 -27.94
N ALA A 116 -1.27 16.38 -28.21
CA ALA A 116 -0.10 15.69 -27.64
C ALA A 116 1.21 16.41 -27.98
N ARG A 117 1.35 16.81 -29.25
CA ARG A 117 2.52 17.57 -29.72
C ARG A 117 2.65 18.93 -29.02
N ALA A 118 1.54 19.63 -28.82
CA ALA A 118 1.53 20.92 -28.16
C ALA A 118 2.02 20.85 -26.70
N VAL A 119 1.75 19.73 -25.99
CA VAL A 119 2.20 19.50 -24.62
C VAL A 119 3.53 18.73 -24.53
N GLY A 120 4.15 18.36 -25.65
CA GLY A 120 5.46 17.71 -25.70
C GLY A 120 5.45 16.18 -25.55
N VAL A 121 4.29 15.54 -25.56
CA VAL A 121 4.17 14.06 -25.46
C VAL A 121 4.50 13.39 -26.78
N GLN A 122 5.30 12.32 -26.73
CA GLN A 122 5.76 11.57 -27.90
C GLN A 122 5.06 10.22 -28.09
N VAL A 123 4.38 9.70 -27.06
CA VAL A 123 3.73 8.38 -27.09
C VAL A 123 2.24 8.52 -26.83
N ILE A 124 1.42 8.06 -27.79
CA ILE A 124 -0.04 8.07 -27.69
C ILE A 124 -0.55 6.63 -27.60
N ASN A 125 -1.36 6.36 -26.60
CA ASN A 125 -2.17 5.16 -26.46
C ASN A 125 -3.50 5.41 -27.17
N LEU A 126 -3.60 4.98 -28.41
CA LEU A 126 -4.75 5.25 -29.28
C LEU A 126 -5.92 4.33 -28.91
N LEU A 127 -7.04 4.88 -28.48
CA LEU A 127 -8.24 4.13 -28.15
C LEU A 127 -8.99 3.69 -29.41
N THR A 128 -9.05 2.39 -29.66
CA THR A 128 -9.81 1.77 -30.76
C THR A 128 -10.80 0.75 -30.20
N LYS A 129 -11.64 0.16 -31.07
CA LYS A 129 -12.62 -0.85 -30.64
C LYS A 129 -12.11 -2.26 -30.91
N GLY A 130 -12.12 -3.07 -29.87
CA GLY A 130 -11.72 -4.48 -29.86
C GLY A 130 -12.88 -5.46 -30.09
N SER A 131 -14.15 -4.97 -30.14
CA SER A 131 -15.32 -5.80 -30.48
C SER A 131 -16.09 -5.25 -31.66
N LEU A 132 -16.69 -6.14 -32.43
CA LEU A 132 -17.56 -5.78 -33.55
C LEU A 132 -18.78 -4.97 -33.05
N LEU A 133 -19.32 -5.35 -31.92
CA LEU A 133 -20.45 -4.66 -31.28
C LEU A 133 -20.15 -3.17 -31.05
N HIS A 134 -19.03 -2.85 -30.39
CA HIS A 134 -18.66 -1.45 -30.14
C HIS A 134 -18.31 -0.70 -31.44
N CYS A 135 -17.74 -1.37 -32.42
CA CYS A 135 -17.48 -0.77 -33.73
C CYS A 135 -18.78 -0.34 -34.43
N GLN A 136 -19.78 -1.23 -34.46
CA GLN A 136 -21.04 -0.99 -35.16
C GLN A 136 -22.01 -0.09 -34.37
N GLU A 137 -22.22 -0.36 -33.09
CA GLU A 137 -23.26 0.31 -32.31
C GLU A 137 -22.80 1.65 -31.72
N GLN A 138 -21.56 1.69 -31.19
CA GLN A 138 -21.04 2.91 -30.57
C GLN A 138 -20.43 3.86 -31.60
N LEU A 139 -19.55 3.38 -32.50
CA LEU A 139 -18.93 4.22 -33.52
C LEU A 139 -19.80 4.42 -34.75
N ARG A 140 -20.78 3.53 -34.96
CA ARG A 140 -21.59 3.49 -36.20
C ARG A 140 -20.73 3.40 -37.46
N ARG A 141 -19.70 2.52 -37.40
CA ARG A 141 -18.74 2.27 -38.49
C ARG A 141 -18.78 0.82 -38.94
N THR A 142 -18.49 0.59 -40.19
CA THR A 142 -18.10 -0.75 -40.64
C THR A 142 -16.68 -1.06 -40.16
N PRO A 143 -16.30 -2.34 -40.03
CA PRO A 143 -14.91 -2.72 -39.69
C PRO A 143 -13.87 -2.05 -40.60
N GLN A 144 -14.13 -1.97 -41.89
CA GLN A 144 -13.22 -1.34 -42.87
C GLN A 144 -13.08 0.17 -42.62
N GLN A 145 -14.20 0.87 -42.42
CA GLN A 145 -14.18 2.30 -42.13
C GLN A 145 -13.39 2.60 -40.84
N HIS A 146 -13.55 1.76 -39.79
CA HIS A 146 -12.81 1.92 -38.55
C HIS A 146 -11.31 1.72 -38.77
N ARG A 147 -10.90 0.69 -39.49
CA ARG A 147 -9.49 0.47 -39.85
C ARG A 147 -8.89 1.62 -40.66
N ASP A 148 -9.66 2.17 -41.61
CA ASP A 148 -9.21 3.32 -42.40
C ASP A 148 -9.06 4.60 -41.55
N ASP A 149 -9.97 4.83 -40.57
CA ASP A 149 -9.88 5.94 -39.64
C ASP A 149 -8.63 5.81 -38.74
N ILE A 150 -8.34 4.61 -38.21
CA ILE A 150 -7.13 4.30 -37.46
C ILE A 150 -5.89 4.55 -38.32
N ARG A 151 -5.84 4.00 -39.51
CA ARG A 151 -4.71 4.16 -40.44
C ARG A 151 -4.40 5.64 -40.66
N ARG A 152 -5.41 6.45 -41.04
CA ARG A 152 -5.23 7.89 -41.24
C ARG A 152 -4.70 8.62 -40.02
N THR A 153 -5.17 8.24 -38.84
CA THR A 153 -4.72 8.82 -37.57
C THR A 153 -3.25 8.49 -37.28
N ILE A 154 -2.87 7.22 -37.41
CA ILE A 154 -1.49 6.77 -37.19
C ILE A 154 -0.53 7.38 -38.24
N GLU A 155 -0.88 7.34 -39.50
CA GLU A 155 -0.08 7.93 -40.59
C GLU A 155 0.14 9.44 -40.41
N TYR A 156 -0.87 10.15 -39.91
CA TYR A 156 -0.71 11.56 -39.59
C TYR A 156 0.31 11.78 -38.45
N GLY A 157 0.19 11.09 -37.32
CA GLY A 157 1.09 11.28 -36.18
C GLY A 157 2.51 10.82 -36.46
N THR A 158 2.69 9.74 -37.23
CA THR A 158 4.01 9.21 -37.60
C THR A 158 4.84 10.22 -38.39
N LYS A 159 4.22 11.07 -39.21
CA LYS A 159 4.91 12.18 -39.91
C LYS A 159 5.59 13.16 -38.96
N TYR A 160 5.14 13.25 -37.72
CA TYR A 160 5.68 14.12 -36.70
C TYR A 160 6.46 13.37 -35.60
N GLY A 161 6.79 12.10 -35.86
CA GLY A 161 7.58 11.28 -34.91
C GLY A 161 6.80 10.74 -33.70
N VAL A 162 5.46 10.84 -33.69
CA VAL A 162 4.63 10.28 -32.63
C VAL A 162 4.64 8.76 -32.72
N LYS A 163 4.84 8.10 -31.60
CA LYS A 163 4.77 6.65 -31.44
C LYS A 163 3.38 6.24 -30.95
N PHE A 164 2.87 5.13 -31.46
CA PHE A 164 1.53 4.66 -31.11
C PHE A 164 1.56 3.29 -30.43
N ASN A 165 0.94 3.21 -29.27
CA ASN A 165 0.38 1.99 -28.71
C ASN A 165 -1.13 2.01 -28.99
N VAL A 166 -1.79 0.86 -29.07
CA VAL A 166 -3.20 0.81 -29.47
C VAL A 166 -4.02 -0.02 -28.48
N TYR A 167 -4.98 0.60 -27.82
CA TYR A 167 -5.99 -0.09 -27.02
C TYR A 167 -7.05 -0.74 -27.92
N LEU A 168 -7.34 -2.00 -27.67
CA LEU A 168 -8.52 -2.70 -28.18
C LEU A 168 -9.60 -2.71 -27.10
N GLU A 169 -10.36 -1.63 -26.98
CA GLU A 169 -11.45 -1.52 -25.99
C GLU A 169 -12.50 -2.60 -26.24
N ASP A 170 -12.97 -3.26 -25.15
CA ASP A 170 -13.85 -4.42 -25.18
C ASP A 170 -13.29 -5.63 -25.96
N TRP A 171 -11.95 -5.79 -25.95
CA TRP A 171 -11.31 -6.94 -26.55
C TRP A 171 -11.85 -8.27 -26.01
N SER A 172 -12.11 -8.36 -24.72
CA SER A 172 -12.65 -9.57 -24.08
C SER A 172 -14.04 -9.94 -24.61
N GLY A 173 -14.91 -8.96 -24.80
CA GLY A 173 -16.20 -9.14 -25.50
C GLY A 173 -16.01 -9.54 -26.95
N GLY A 174 -15.05 -8.91 -27.64
CA GLY A 174 -14.68 -9.25 -29.01
C GLY A 174 -14.23 -10.70 -29.18
N MET A 175 -13.33 -11.19 -28.32
CA MET A 175 -12.85 -12.59 -28.34
C MET A 175 -13.95 -13.60 -28.04
N ARG A 176 -14.95 -13.24 -27.24
CA ARG A 176 -16.10 -14.07 -26.94
C ARG A 176 -17.09 -14.14 -28.12
N ASP A 177 -17.42 -12.99 -28.70
CA ASP A 177 -18.59 -12.86 -29.61
C ASP A 177 -18.22 -12.65 -31.08
N SER A 178 -17.01 -12.16 -31.37
CA SER A 178 -16.53 -11.82 -32.71
C SER A 178 -15.01 -11.99 -32.86
N PRO A 179 -14.45 -13.19 -32.59
CA PRO A 179 -12.98 -13.39 -32.58
C PRO A 179 -12.33 -13.09 -33.94
N GLU A 180 -13.01 -13.35 -35.03
CA GLU A 180 -12.52 -13.04 -36.41
C GLU A 180 -12.28 -11.52 -36.56
N TYR A 181 -13.21 -10.69 -36.09
CA TYR A 181 -13.03 -9.23 -36.09
C TYR A 181 -11.79 -8.81 -35.30
N VAL A 182 -11.56 -9.42 -34.13
CA VAL A 182 -10.37 -9.14 -33.27
C VAL A 182 -9.08 -9.48 -34.04
N MET A 183 -9.03 -10.66 -34.65
CA MET A 183 -7.84 -11.12 -35.39
C MET A 183 -7.55 -10.23 -36.60
N ASP A 184 -8.57 -9.84 -37.37
CA ASP A 184 -8.46 -8.91 -38.51
C ASP A 184 -7.99 -7.52 -38.05
N GLN A 185 -8.50 -7.06 -36.88
CA GLN A 185 -8.10 -5.77 -36.31
C GLN A 185 -6.64 -5.78 -35.89
N ILE A 186 -6.17 -6.84 -35.23
CA ILE A 186 -4.76 -7.02 -34.84
C ILE A 186 -3.88 -7.08 -36.08
N GLN A 187 -4.26 -7.84 -37.11
CA GLN A 187 -3.51 -7.93 -38.38
C GLN A 187 -3.32 -6.56 -39.02
N ALA A 188 -4.38 -5.75 -39.10
CA ALA A 188 -4.30 -4.39 -39.63
C ALA A 188 -3.38 -3.46 -38.83
N LEU A 189 -3.34 -3.61 -37.47
CA LEU A 189 -2.45 -2.84 -36.60
C LEU A 189 -0.98 -3.27 -36.72
N VAL A 190 -0.71 -4.55 -36.92
CA VAL A 190 0.63 -5.08 -37.21
C VAL A 190 1.20 -4.48 -38.49
N GLU A 191 0.40 -4.36 -39.54
CA GLU A 191 0.79 -3.73 -40.82
C GLU A 191 1.12 -2.24 -40.67
N LEU A 192 0.55 -1.56 -39.66
CA LEU A 192 0.82 -0.16 -39.36
C LEU A 192 2.06 0.05 -38.46
N SER A 193 2.77 -1.02 -38.12
CA SER A 193 3.98 -0.98 -37.30
C SER A 193 3.76 -0.27 -35.95
N THR A 194 2.65 -0.52 -35.28
CA THR A 194 2.38 -0.01 -33.94
C THR A 194 3.37 -0.61 -32.93
N ASN A 195 3.75 0.15 -31.88
CA ASN A 195 4.73 -0.34 -30.88
C ASN A 195 4.22 -1.53 -30.09
N ARG A 196 2.94 -1.48 -29.69
CA ARG A 196 2.27 -2.55 -28.93
C ARG A 196 0.76 -2.48 -29.08
N ILE A 197 0.10 -3.60 -28.84
CA ILE A 197 -1.34 -3.74 -28.85
C ILE A 197 -1.80 -4.12 -27.44
N MET A 198 -2.76 -3.38 -26.91
CA MET A 198 -3.24 -3.48 -25.54
C MET A 198 -4.58 -4.21 -25.52
N LEU A 199 -4.60 -5.41 -24.92
CA LEU A 199 -5.75 -6.31 -24.85
C LEU A 199 -6.59 -5.93 -23.61
N CYS A 200 -7.78 -5.34 -23.83
CA CYS A 200 -8.57 -4.75 -22.77
C CYS A 200 -9.75 -5.63 -22.35
N ASP A 201 -9.70 -6.13 -21.12
CA ASP A 201 -10.86 -6.69 -20.43
C ASP A 201 -11.63 -5.54 -19.77
N THR A 202 -12.26 -4.72 -20.62
CA THR A 202 -12.88 -3.44 -20.26
C THR A 202 -13.99 -3.58 -19.23
N LEU A 203 -14.74 -4.68 -19.25
CA LEU A 203 -15.84 -4.97 -18.33
C LEU A 203 -15.45 -6.00 -17.26
N GLY A 204 -14.18 -6.39 -17.18
CA GLY A 204 -13.68 -7.35 -16.22
C GLY A 204 -14.37 -8.72 -16.29
N ILE A 205 -14.80 -9.15 -17.50
CA ILE A 205 -15.65 -10.35 -17.67
C ILE A 205 -14.87 -11.66 -17.75
N LEU A 206 -13.56 -11.60 -17.88
CA LEU A 206 -12.74 -12.79 -18.01
C LEU A 206 -12.50 -13.46 -16.66
N ASN A 207 -12.21 -14.73 -16.72
CA ASN A 207 -11.62 -15.52 -15.64
C ASN A 207 -10.19 -15.95 -16.03
N PRO A 208 -9.37 -16.44 -15.09
CA PRO A 208 -7.98 -16.81 -15.36
C PRO A 208 -7.80 -17.81 -16.52
N MET A 209 -8.69 -18.79 -16.65
CA MET A 209 -8.62 -19.80 -17.73
C MET A 209 -8.88 -19.21 -19.10
N LEU A 210 -9.92 -18.35 -19.22
CA LEU A 210 -10.24 -17.68 -20.48
C LEU A 210 -9.17 -16.66 -20.86
N THR A 211 -8.65 -15.91 -19.88
CA THR A 211 -7.54 -14.99 -20.09
C THR A 211 -6.31 -15.71 -20.66
N ARG A 212 -5.89 -16.80 -20.02
CA ARG A 212 -4.79 -17.63 -20.51
C ARG A 212 -5.05 -18.11 -21.93
N ARG A 213 -6.23 -18.64 -22.20
CA ARG A 213 -6.60 -19.14 -23.51
C ARG A 213 -6.51 -18.05 -24.58
N TYR A 214 -7.23 -16.93 -24.42
CA TYR A 214 -7.33 -15.88 -25.43
C TYR A 214 -5.98 -15.19 -25.68
N VAL A 215 -5.22 -14.90 -24.62
CA VAL A 215 -3.89 -14.30 -24.77
C VAL A 215 -2.92 -15.27 -25.46
N SER A 216 -2.95 -16.58 -25.12
CA SER A 216 -2.10 -17.57 -25.80
C SER A 216 -2.44 -17.73 -27.28
N GLU A 217 -3.73 -17.72 -27.65
CA GLU A 217 -4.19 -17.78 -29.03
C GLU A 217 -3.64 -16.60 -29.85
N ILE A 218 -3.74 -15.38 -29.32
CA ILE A 218 -3.24 -14.17 -29.98
C ILE A 218 -1.71 -14.16 -30.03
N ALA A 219 -1.03 -14.46 -28.95
CA ALA A 219 0.43 -14.47 -28.91
C ALA A 219 1.04 -15.52 -29.85
N ALA A 220 0.34 -16.65 -30.05
CA ALA A 220 0.75 -17.68 -31.01
C ALA A 220 0.51 -17.24 -32.46
N ALA A 221 -0.59 -16.51 -32.76
CA ALA A 221 -0.91 -16.01 -34.09
C ALA A 221 0.02 -14.85 -34.53
N PHE A 222 0.48 -14.03 -33.56
CA PHE A 222 1.31 -12.83 -33.81
C PHE A 222 2.58 -12.82 -32.97
N PRO A 223 3.53 -13.74 -33.14
CA PRO A 223 4.66 -13.96 -32.25
C PRO A 223 5.65 -12.79 -32.17
N GLU A 224 5.71 -11.95 -33.18
CA GLU A 224 6.61 -10.77 -33.22
C GLU A 224 5.95 -9.51 -32.67
N THR A 225 4.66 -9.56 -32.32
CA THR A 225 3.91 -8.41 -31.83
C THR A 225 3.99 -8.34 -30.31
N ARG A 226 4.15 -7.14 -29.79
CA ARG A 226 4.13 -6.89 -28.33
C ARG A 226 2.71 -6.64 -27.87
N PHE A 227 2.27 -7.47 -26.93
CA PHE A 227 0.95 -7.35 -26.33
C PHE A 227 1.07 -6.94 -24.85
N ASP A 228 0.27 -5.97 -24.46
CA ASP A 228 0.03 -5.63 -23.06
C ASP A 228 -1.39 -6.08 -22.67
N TYR A 229 -1.60 -6.38 -21.39
CA TYR A 229 -2.92 -6.71 -20.86
C TYR A 229 -3.41 -5.62 -19.91
N HIS A 230 -4.65 -5.20 -20.10
CA HIS A 230 -5.36 -4.24 -19.28
C HIS A 230 -6.66 -4.86 -18.77
N GLY A 231 -6.85 -4.92 -17.44
CA GLY A 231 -7.99 -5.60 -16.84
C GLY A 231 -8.66 -4.82 -15.73
N HIS A 232 -10.00 -4.68 -15.84
CA HIS A 232 -10.85 -4.18 -14.76
C HIS A 232 -11.22 -5.28 -13.76
N ASN A 233 -11.65 -4.88 -12.55
CA ASN A 233 -11.78 -5.75 -11.38
C ASN A 233 -13.23 -6.05 -11.00
N ASP A 234 -14.17 -6.00 -11.93
CA ASP A 234 -15.61 -6.11 -11.68
C ASP A 234 -16.02 -7.42 -10.96
N TYR A 235 -15.34 -8.52 -11.25
CA TYR A 235 -15.51 -9.80 -10.55
C TYR A 235 -14.44 -10.07 -9.48
N GLY A 236 -13.57 -9.11 -9.15
CA GLY A 236 -12.49 -9.33 -8.20
C GLY A 236 -11.36 -10.23 -8.75
N LEU A 237 -11.24 -10.39 -10.06
CA LEU A 237 -10.29 -11.30 -10.71
C LEU A 237 -9.16 -10.60 -11.47
N ALA A 238 -9.09 -9.28 -11.46
CA ALA A 238 -8.14 -8.52 -12.27
C ALA A 238 -6.68 -8.94 -12.04
N THR A 239 -6.25 -9.08 -10.78
CA THR A 239 -4.88 -9.51 -10.44
C THR A 239 -4.58 -10.92 -10.96
N ALA A 240 -5.51 -11.87 -10.80
CA ALA A 240 -5.36 -13.24 -11.27
C ALA A 240 -5.34 -13.31 -12.81
N ASN A 241 -6.23 -12.57 -13.47
CA ASN A 241 -6.28 -12.48 -14.93
C ASN A 241 -5.00 -11.87 -15.50
N THR A 242 -4.49 -10.79 -14.90
CA THR A 242 -3.24 -10.13 -15.33
C THR A 242 -2.02 -11.04 -15.17
N LEU A 243 -1.95 -11.80 -14.08
CA LEU A 243 -0.91 -12.83 -13.90
C LEU A 243 -0.97 -13.87 -15.00
N GLU A 244 -2.17 -14.39 -15.33
CA GLU A 244 -2.37 -15.38 -16.37
C GLU A 244 -2.05 -14.84 -17.77
N ALA A 245 -2.43 -13.58 -18.06
CA ALA A 245 -2.08 -12.92 -19.32
C ALA A 245 -0.56 -12.82 -19.48
N ALA A 246 0.14 -12.42 -18.43
CA ALA A 246 1.60 -12.34 -18.46
C ALA A 246 2.24 -13.73 -18.66
N ILE A 247 1.75 -14.78 -18.00
CA ILE A 247 2.23 -16.15 -18.21
C ILE A 247 1.95 -16.62 -19.63
N ALA A 248 0.77 -16.29 -20.17
CA ALA A 248 0.30 -16.69 -21.50
C ALA A 248 1.03 -16.00 -22.66
N GLY A 249 1.76 -14.91 -22.43
CA GLY A 249 2.55 -14.29 -23.50
C GLY A 249 2.53 -12.77 -23.51
N ALA A 250 1.68 -12.08 -22.75
CA ALA A 250 1.74 -10.63 -22.65
C ALA A 250 3.12 -10.18 -22.12
N GLN A 251 3.67 -9.15 -22.73
CA GLN A 251 4.97 -8.59 -22.37
C GLN A 251 4.85 -7.35 -21.48
N GLY A 252 3.65 -6.76 -21.40
CA GLY A 252 3.34 -5.67 -20.50
C GLY A 252 2.03 -5.89 -19.78
N VAL A 253 1.88 -5.23 -18.64
CA VAL A 253 0.67 -5.23 -17.82
C VAL A 253 0.34 -3.81 -17.39
N HIS A 254 -0.96 -3.50 -17.38
CA HIS A 254 -1.47 -2.21 -16.93
C HIS A 254 -1.99 -2.33 -15.50
N VAL A 255 -1.68 -1.32 -14.69
CA VAL A 255 -2.00 -1.30 -13.28
C VAL A 255 -2.41 0.09 -12.82
N THR A 256 -3.05 0.15 -11.66
CA THR A 256 -3.21 1.39 -10.90
C THR A 256 -2.77 1.20 -9.46
N VAL A 257 -2.25 2.24 -8.84
CA VAL A 257 -2.00 2.23 -7.38
C VAL A 257 -3.31 2.00 -6.66
N ASN A 258 -3.30 1.10 -5.68
CA ASN A 258 -4.46 0.70 -4.89
C ASN A 258 -5.61 0.05 -5.69
N GLY A 259 -5.42 -0.21 -6.98
CA GLY A 259 -6.47 -0.73 -7.84
C GLY A 259 -7.54 0.31 -8.19
N MET A 260 -7.19 1.61 -8.17
CA MET A 260 -8.13 2.69 -8.50
C MET A 260 -8.65 2.58 -9.94
N GLY A 261 -9.85 3.14 -10.20
CA GLY A 261 -10.48 3.18 -11.51
C GLY A 261 -11.99 3.15 -11.43
N GLU A 262 -12.62 3.15 -12.59
CA GLU A 262 -14.08 3.06 -12.70
C GLU A 262 -14.64 1.81 -12.04
N ARG A 263 -15.88 1.89 -11.57
CA ARG A 263 -16.67 0.78 -11.00
C ARG A 263 -15.94 0.09 -9.84
N ALA A 264 -15.41 -1.13 -10.05
CA ALA A 264 -14.64 -1.90 -9.07
C ALA A 264 -13.11 -1.68 -9.18
N GLY A 265 -12.65 -0.80 -10.07
CA GLY A 265 -11.27 -0.44 -10.28
C GLY A 265 -10.54 -1.32 -11.29
N ASN A 266 -9.22 -1.21 -11.27
CA ASN A 266 -8.26 -1.87 -12.16
C ASN A 266 -7.43 -2.93 -11.43
N THR A 267 -6.55 -3.59 -12.16
CA THR A 267 -5.50 -4.43 -11.58
C THR A 267 -4.62 -3.60 -10.63
N ALA A 268 -4.50 -4.04 -9.38
CA ALA A 268 -3.70 -3.35 -8.38
C ALA A 268 -2.19 -3.58 -8.58
N LEU A 269 -1.41 -2.49 -8.64
CA LEU A 269 0.04 -2.49 -8.83
C LEU A 269 0.75 -3.41 -7.83
N ASP A 270 0.46 -3.24 -6.55
CA ASP A 270 1.06 -3.97 -5.44
C ASP A 270 0.81 -5.48 -5.52
N GLU A 271 -0.43 -5.87 -5.83
CA GLU A 271 -0.83 -7.27 -5.88
C GLU A 271 -0.24 -8.01 -7.08
N VAL A 272 -0.30 -7.40 -8.28
CA VAL A 272 0.15 -8.07 -9.49
C VAL A 272 1.67 -8.20 -9.56
N VAL A 273 2.43 -7.16 -9.18
CA VAL A 273 3.90 -7.20 -9.20
C VAL A 273 4.44 -8.32 -8.31
N VAL A 274 3.87 -8.47 -7.12
CA VAL A 274 4.23 -9.52 -6.17
C VAL A 274 3.83 -10.89 -6.71
N SER A 275 2.64 -11.02 -7.31
CA SER A 275 2.14 -12.26 -7.90
C SER A 275 2.96 -12.70 -9.10
N LEU A 276 3.36 -11.79 -10.00
CA LEU A 276 4.23 -12.07 -11.13
C LEU A 276 5.55 -12.70 -10.68
N ARG A 277 6.15 -12.15 -9.62
CA ARG A 277 7.41 -12.65 -9.07
C ARG A 277 7.25 -14.00 -8.37
N ASP A 278 6.27 -14.12 -7.47
CA ASP A 278 6.16 -15.24 -6.55
C ASP A 278 5.47 -16.47 -7.14
N HIS A 279 4.58 -16.28 -8.13
CA HIS A 279 3.80 -17.32 -8.78
C HIS A 279 4.09 -17.47 -10.28
N GLY A 280 4.42 -16.37 -10.98
CA GLY A 280 4.73 -16.40 -12.41
C GLY A 280 6.19 -16.70 -12.72
N GLU A 281 7.10 -16.64 -11.75
CA GLU A 281 8.56 -16.66 -11.95
C GLU A 281 9.01 -15.58 -12.96
N LEU A 282 8.24 -14.50 -13.07
CA LEU A 282 8.46 -13.34 -13.91
C LEU A 282 9.09 -12.21 -13.11
N ARG A 283 9.73 -11.26 -13.78
CA ARG A 283 10.33 -10.10 -13.12
C ARG A 283 9.80 -8.81 -13.68
N THR A 284 9.76 -7.79 -12.85
CA THR A 284 9.52 -6.39 -13.23
C THR A 284 10.68 -5.53 -12.73
N HIS A 285 10.75 -4.28 -13.15
CA HIS A 285 11.70 -3.30 -12.61
C HIS A 285 11.21 -2.67 -11.30
N VAL A 286 9.96 -2.93 -10.92
CA VAL A 286 9.30 -2.32 -9.74
C VAL A 286 10.05 -2.66 -8.46
N LYS A 287 10.31 -1.64 -7.66
CA LYS A 287 10.88 -1.75 -6.32
C LYS A 287 9.79 -1.99 -5.29
N GLU A 288 9.56 -3.23 -4.92
CA GLU A 288 8.51 -3.64 -3.99
C GLU A 288 8.54 -2.89 -2.64
N ARG A 289 9.73 -2.48 -2.19
CA ARG A 289 9.89 -1.71 -0.94
C ARG A 289 9.20 -0.34 -0.97
N SER A 290 8.95 0.20 -2.16
CA SER A 290 8.31 1.51 -2.35
C SER A 290 6.78 1.43 -2.48
N LEU A 291 6.21 0.21 -2.56
CA LEU A 291 4.78 0.01 -2.80
C LEU A 291 3.89 0.60 -1.70
N ALA A 292 4.21 0.34 -0.43
CA ALA A 292 3.44 0.88 0.69
C ALA A 292 3.47 2.42 0.71
N GLY A 293 4.62 3.03 0.40
CA GLY A 293 4.75 4.50 0.39
C GLY A 293 3.98 5.17 -0.74
N VAL A 294 3.93 4.59 -1.94
CA VAL A 294 3.12 5.15 -3.03
C VAL A 294 1.62 4.90 -2.80
N SER A 295 1.27 3.76 -2.21
CA SER A 295 -0.11 3.45 -1.81
C SER A 295 -0.66 4.51 -0.85
N GLN A 296 0.09 4.85 0.21
CA GLN A 296 -0.30 5.89 1.17
C GLN A 296 -0.35 7.29 0.54
N LEU A 297 0.59 7.63 -0.34
CA LEU A 297 0.58 8.90 -1.05
C LEU A 297 -0.70 9.08 -1.86
N VAL A 298 -1.07 8.06 -2.65
CA VAL A 298 -2.28 8.09 -3.48
C VAL A 298 -3.55 8.05 -2.63
N GLU A 299 -3.56 7.32 -1.50
CA GLU A 299 -4.66 7.36 -0.52
C GLU A 299 -4.93 8.78 -0.01
N VAL A 300 -3.86 9.51 0.36
CA VAL A 300 -3.95 10.89 0.85
C VAL A 300 -4.46 11.84 -0.24
N PHE A 301 -3.89 11.78 -1.45
CA PHE A 301 -4.25 12.70 -2.53
C PHE A 301 -5.64 12.42 -3.13
N SER A 302 -6.02 11.16 -3.24
CA SER A 302 -7.36 10.78 -3.72
C SER A 302 -8.47 10.95 -2.67
N GLY A 303 -8.10 11.07 -1.39
CA GLY A 303 -9.05 11.05 -0.28
C GLY A 303 -9.76 9.70 -0.09
N ARG A 304 -9.41 8.68 -0.88
CA ARG A 304 -10.05 7.37 -0.84
C ARG A 304 -9.25 6.41 0.04
N ARG A 305 -9.78 6.12 1.22
CA ARG A 305 -9.19 5.16 2.16
C ARG A 305 -9.10 3.76 1.57
N ILE A 306 -7.94 3.12 1.73
CA ILE A 306 -7.77 1.71 1.42
C ILE A 306 -8.22 0.83 2.60
N ALA A 307 -8.67 -0.38 2.30
CA ALA A 307 -9.01 -1.32 3.36
C ALA A 307 -7.77 -1.69 4.18
N VAL A 308 -7.88 -1.67 5.50
CA VAL A 308 -6.76 -2.00 6.42
C VAL A 308 -6.18 -3.40 6.19
N ASN A 309 -6.96 -4.30 5.62
CA ASN A 309 -6.57 -5.67 5.24
C ASN A 309 -6.28 -5.82 3.73
N LYS A 310 -6.13 -4.71 2.99
CA LYS A 310 -5.75 -4.79 1.57
C LYS A 310 -4.44 -5.58 1.43
N PRO A 311 -4.36 -6.56 0.52
CA PRO A 311 -3.14 -7.32 0.32
C PRO A 311 -1.91 -6.43 0.14
N ILE A 312 -0.77 -6.84 0.64
CA ILE A 312 0.56 -6.23 0.49
C ILE A 312 0.74 -4.88 1.21
N VAL A 313 -0.16 -3.91 1.03
CA VAL A 313 0.03 -2.51 1.46
C VAL A 313 -0.88 -2.09 2.62
N GLY A 314 -1.93 -2.84 2.93
CA GLY A 314 -2.85 -2.54 4.02
C GLY A 314 -2.16 -2.50 5.38
N GLU A 315 -2.62 -1.65 6.28
CA GLU A 315 -2.04 -1.43 7.61
C GLU A 315 -1.91 -2.73 8.43
N ASN A 316 -2.92 -3.60 8.34
CA ASN A 316 -3.02 -4.81 9.16
C ASN A 316 -2.56 -6.09 8.45
N VAL A 317 -2.06 -6.00 7.21
CA VAL A 317 -1.72 -7.18 6.40
C VAL A 317 -0.59 -8.02 7.01
N PHE A 318 0.28 -7.42 7.83
CA PHE A 318 1.35 -8.09 8.58
C PHE A 318 1.12 -8.07 10.10
N THR A 319 -0.12 -7.89 10.52
CA THR A 319 -0.53 -7.91 11.93
C THR A 319 -1.18 -9.25 12.26
N GLN A 320 -0.65 -9.95 13.24
CA GLN A 320 -1.24 -11.19 13.74
C GLN A 320 -2.02 -10.93 15.03
N ALA A 321 -3.26 -11.41 15.10
CA ALA A 321 -4.13 -11.22 16.26
C ALA A 321 -4.18 -12.46 17.17
N ALA A 322 -4.01 -13.66 16.61
CA ALA A 322 -4.10 -14.90 17.38
C ALA A 322 -2.79 -15.17 18.14
N GLY A 323 -2.90 -15.40 19.45
CA GLY A 323 -1.74 -15.67 20.31
C GLY A 323 -0.93 -16.90 19.88
N VAL A 324 -1.59 -17.94 19.33
CA VAL A 324 -0.92 -19.15 18.82
C VAL A 324 -0.03 -18.85 17.62
N HIS A 325 -0.44 -17.91 16.75
CA HIS A 325 0.38 -17.50 15.61
C HIS A 325 1.61 -16.69 16.06
N ALA A 326 1.42 -15.78 17.01
CA ALA A 326 2.53 -15.02 17.59
C ALA A 326 3.57 -15.94 18.28
N ASP A 327 3.11 -16.92 19.03
CA ASP A 327 3.98 -17.93 19.67
C ASP A 327 4.75 -18.77 18.64
N GLY A 328 4.10 -19.20 17.57
CA GLY A 328 4.73 -19.97 16.50
C GLY A 328 5.75 -19.16 15.71
N ASP A 329 5.48 -17.89 15.44
CA ASP A 329 6.43 -16.98 14.80
C ASP A 329 7.68 -16.76 15.66
N MET A 330 7.52 -16.57 16.97
CA MET A 330 8.65 -16.41 17.89
C MET A 330 9.50 -17.68 18.04
N LYS A 331 8.91 -18.86 17.84
CA LYS A 331 9.58 -20.17 17.98
C LYS A 331 10.28 -20.66 16.70
N GLY A 332 10.11 -19.99 15.56
CA GLY A 332 10.76 -20.43 14.33
C GLY A 332 10.10 -19.94 13.06
N GLU A 333 9.44 -18.79 13.11
CA GLU A 333 8.75 -18.19 11.94
C GLU A 333 7.74 -19.15 11.26
N LEU A 334 7.04 -19.98 12.06
CA LEU A 334 6.15 -21.04 11.55
C LEU A 334 4.99 -20.50 10.69
N TYR A 335 4.63 -19.24 10.86
CA TYR A 335 3.60 -18.54 10.08
C TYR A 335 4.20 -17.54 9.08
N ALA A 336 5.49 -17.64 8.78
CA ALA A 336 6.12 -16.84 7.74
C ALA A 336 5.84 -17.41 6.35
N SER A 337 5.73 -16.54 5.36
CA SER A 337 5.60 -16.87 3.95
C SER A 337 6.63 -16.06 3.12
N LYS A 338 6.57 -16.18 1.79
CA LYS A 338 7.36 -15.31 0.90
C LYS A 338 7.01 -13.81 1.07
N LEU A 339 5.82 -13.51 1.59
CA LEU A 339 5.37 -12.15 1.91
C LEU A 339 5.95 -11.71 3.25
N HIS A 340 7.23 -11.35 3.25
CA HIS A 340 7.89 -10.84 4.45
C HIS A 340 7.75 -9.31 4.52
N PRO A 341 7.32 -8.70 5.65
CA PRO A 341 7.00 -7.26 5.74
C PRO A 341 8.15 -6.34 5.33
N VAL A 342 9.40 -6.69 5.65
CA VAL A 342 10.59 -5.90 5.29
C VAL A 342 10.76 -5.77 3.77
N ARG A 343 10.27 -6.74 2.98
CA ARG A 343 10.27 -6.70 1.51
C ARG A 343 9.50 -5.48 0.99
N PHE A 344 8.45 -5.06 1.71
CA PHE A 344 7.54 -3.97 1.34
C PHE A 344 7.80 -2.68 2.12
N GLY A 345 8.87 -2.62 2.91
CA GLY A 345 9.16 -1.48 3.78
C GLY A 345 8.30 -1.40 5.04
N LEU A 346 7.56 -2.47 5.34
CA LEU A 346 6.66 -2.59 6.47
C LEU A 346 7.29 -3.39 7.63
N ARG A 347 6.59 -3.47 8.75
CA ARG A 347 7.01 -4.22 9.94
C ARG A 347 5.91 -5.19 10.36
N ARG A 348 6.33 -6.30 10.96
CA ARG A 348 5.41 -7.23 11.62
C ARG A 348 4.90 -6.61 12.92
N SER A 349 3.63 -6.82 13.21
CA SER A 349 3.00 -6.42 14.46
C SER A 349 2.10 -7.51 15.02
N TYR A 350 1.76 -7.39 16.29
CA TYR A 350 0.85 -8.30 16.98
C TYR A 350 -0.23 -7.47 17.67
N ALA A 351 -1.48 -7.73 17.27
CA ALA A 351 -2.63 -7.02 17.80
C ALA A 351 -2.86 -7.34 19.28
N MET A 352 -3.39 -6.36 20.00
CA MET A 352 -3.79 -6.50 21.39
C MET A 352 -5.30 -6.50 21.49
N GLY A 353 -5.86 -7.50 22.18
CA GLY A 353 -7.29 -7.67 22.34
C GLY A 353 -7.64 -9.06 22.86
N LYS A 354 -8.90 -9.46 22.79
CA LYS A 354 -9.42 -10.69 23.39
C LYS A 354 -8.75 -12.00 22.95
N LEU A 355 -8.14 -12.04 21.77
CA LEU A 355 -7.45 -13.22 21.24
C LEU A 355 -5.94 -13.20 21.49
N MET A 356 -5.45 -12.19 22.23
CA MET A 356 -4.05 -12.01 22.54
C MET A 356 -3.53 -13.11 23.46
N GLY A 357 -2.27 -13.52 23.23
CA GLY A 357 -1.54 -14.44 24.09
C GLY A 357 -0.33 -13.78 24.76
N LYS A 358 0.36 -14.51 25.66
CA LYS A 358 1.57 -14.04 26.36
C LYS A 358 2.68 -13.59 25.41
N ALA A 359 2.85 -14.30 24.28
CA ALA A 359 3.87 -13.97 23.27
C ALA A 359 3.63 -12.60 22.64
N SER A 360 2.37 -12.26 22.29
CA SER A 360 2.01 -10.95 21.74
C SER A 360 2.26 -9.83 22.76
N LEU A 361 1.94 -10.06 24.03
CA LEU A 361 2.20 -9.09 25.11
C LEU A 361 3.70 -8.85 25.27
N GLU A 362 4.48 -9.92 25.36
CA GLU A 362 5.94 -9.83 25.50
C GLU A 362 6.59 -9.02 24.37
N PHE A 363 6.19 -9.28 23.13
CA PHE A 363 6.69 -8.53 21.98
C PHE A 363 6.40 -7.03 22.09
N ASN A 364 5.16 -6.66 22.47
CA ASN A 364 4.78 -5.26 22.58
C ASN A 364 5.47 -4.57 23.78
N LEU A 365 5.67 -5.27 24.90
CA LEU A 365 6.44 -4.76 26.06
C LEU A 365 7.92 -4.55 25.71
N GLN A 366 8.54 -5.48 24.97
CA GLN A 366 9.93 -5.34 24.50
C GLN A 366 10.11 -4.13 23.59
N ARG A 367 9.16 -3.85 22.71
CA ARG A 367 9.18 -2.64 21.86
C ARG A 367 9.18 -1.35 22.67
N LEU A 368 8.55 -1.34 23.83
CA LEU A 368 8.50 -0.19 24.74
C LEU A 368 9.64 -0.20 25.77
N ASN A 369 10.53 -1.20 25.75
CA ASN A 369 11.56 -1.42 26.76
C ASN A 369 10.99 -1.53 28.20
N ILE A 370 9.78 -2.09 28.33
CA ILE A 370 9.12 -2.30 29.63
C ILE A 370 9.35 -3.73 30.09
N SER A 371 9.82 -3.89 31.32
CA SER A 371 10.01 -5.19 31.98
C SER A 371 9.03 -5.35 33.12
N LEU A 372 8.24 -6.42 33.10
CA LEU A 372 7.26 -6.78 34.14
C LEU A 372 7.56 -8.18 34.67
N THR A 373 7.11 -8.47 35.92
CA THR A 373 7.14 -9.83 36.48
C THR A 373 6.11 -10.72 35.76
N SER A 374 6.19 -12.04 35.95
CA SER A 374 5.21 -12.98 35.36
C SER A 374 3.80 -12.67 35.84
N GLU A 375 3.60 -12.42 37.11
CA GLU A 375 2.31 -12.08 37.72
C GLU A 375 1.74 -10.77 37.15
N GLN A 376 2.58 -9.76 36.97
CA GLN A 376 2.18 -8.47 36.40
C GLN A 376 1.78 -8.63 34.92
N LYS A 377 2.50 -9.46 34.15
CA LYS A 377 2.16 -9.78 32.77
C LYS A 377 0.83 -10.51 32.68
N ASP A 378 0.57 -11.45 33.57
CA ASP A 378 -0.69 -12.20 33.60
C ASP A 378 -1.88 -11.27 33.96
N GLN A 379 -1.72 -10.37 34.92
CA GLN A 379 -2.74 -9.37 35.24
C GLN A 379 -3.00 -8.39 34.07
N LEU A 380 -1.93 -7.90 33.43
CA LEU A 380 -2.05 -7.01 32.27
C LEU A 380 -2.71 -7.71 31.09
N LEU A 381 -2.35 -8.95 30.81
CA LEU A 381 -2.97 -9.75 29.77
C LEU A 381 -4.46 -9.92 30.01
N GLN A 382 -4.86 -10.27 31.23
CA GLN A 382 -6.27 -10.39 31.60
C GLN A 382 -7.01 -9.08 31.38
N ARG A 383 -6.44 -7.94 31.80
CA ARG A 383 -7.05 -6.61 31.63
C ARG A 383 -7.24 -6.25 30.15
N ILE A 384 -6.26 -6.55 29.29
CA ILE A 384 -6.36 -6.31 27.85
C ILE A 384 -7.46 -7.20 27.22
N VAL A 385 -7.57 -8.45 27.63
CA VAL A 385 -8.63 -9.37 27.16
C VAL A 385 -10.00 -8.83 27.55
N GLU A 386 -10.19 -8.40 28.81
CA GLU A 386 -11.44 -7.82 29.30
C GLU A 386 -11.86 -6.56 28.49
N LEU A 387 -10.88 -5.67 28.19
CA LEU A 387 -11.13 -4.51 27.34
C LEU A 387 -11.54 -4.94 25.92
N GLY A 388 -10.87 -5.96 25.38
CA GLY A 388 -11.21 -6.53 24.06
C GLY A 388 -12.62 -7.14 24.01
N ASP A 389 -13.08 -7.81 25.07
CA ASP A 389 -14.45 -8.33 25.20
C ASP A 389 -15.49 -7.19 25.25
N GLN A 390 -15.12 -6.04 25.81
CA GLN A 390 -15.92 -4.83 25.79
C GLN A 390 -15.87 -4.09 24.45
N LYS A 391 -15.26 -4.67 23.40
CA LYS A 391 -15.02 -4.05 22.08
C LYS A 391 -14.15 -2.79 22.15
N ARG A 392 -13.34 -2.62 23.19
CA ARG A 392 -12.35 -1.55 23.29
C ARG A 392 -11.06 -2.01 22.61
N HIS A 393 -10.60 -1.24 21.66
CA HIS A 393 -9.32 -1.50 21.00
C HIS A 393 -8.17 -1.02 21.89
N VAL A 394 -7.16 -1.87 22.08
CA VAL A 394 -5.94 -1.54 22.82
C VAL A 394 -4.79 -1.46 21.83
N THR A 395 -4.01 -0.39 21.88
CA THR A 395 -2.80 -0.19 21.06
C THR A 395 -1.54 -0.34 21.91
N THR A 396 -0.37 -0.44 21.27
CA THR A 396 0.91 -0.45 21.98
C THR A 396 1.12 0.84 22.80
N ALA A 397 0.58 1.96 22.36
CA ALA A 397 0.66 3.24 23.06
C ALA A 397 -0.17 3.27 24.36
N ASP A 398 -1.19 2.43 24.47
CA ASP A 398 -2.03 2.35 25.68
C ASP A 398 -1.38 1.52 26.82
N LEU A 399 -0.39 0.69 26.50
CA LEU A 399 0.25 -0.19 27.49
C LEU A 399 0.82 0.56 28.69
N PRO A 400 1.54 1.68 28.58
CA PRO A 400 2.06 2.41 29.73
C PRO A 400 0.95 2.86 30.70
N PHE A 401 -0.21 3.26 30.15
CA PHE A 401 -1.37 3.68 30.96
C PHE A 401 -2.00 2.51 31.68
N LEU A 402 -2.24 1.41 30.98
CA LEU A 402 -2.81 0.20 31.56
C LEU A 402 -1.89 -0.36 32.65
N ILE A 403 -0.57 -0.31 32.44
CA ILE A 403 0.41 -0.74 33.42
C ILE A 403 0.41 0.21 34.64
N SER A 404 0.40 1.52 34.41
CA SER A 404 0.34 2.52 35.47
C SER A 404 -0.92 2.39 36.33
N GLU A 405 -2.08 2.18 35.70
CA GLU A 405 -3.36 1.94 36.34
C GLU A 405 -3.32 0.65 37.18
N LEU A 406 -2.88 -0.45 36.58
CA LEU A 406 -2.88 -1.77 37.18
C LEU A 406 -1.91 -1.89 38.35
N LEU A 407 -0.70 -1.34 38.19
CA LEU A 407 0.39 -1.46 39.18
C LEU A 407 0.49 -0.26 40.14
N GLN A 408 -0.40 0.71 40.01
CA GLN A 408 -0.39 1.97 40.76
C GLN A 408 0.99 2.67 40.70
N THR A 409 1.68 2.58 39.54
CA THR A 409 3.00 3.17 39.31
C THR A 409 2.86 4.42 38.43
N PRO A 410 2.72 5.62 39.00
CA PRO A 410 2.56 6.87 38.24
C PRO A 410 3.78 7.24 37.38
N GLU A 411 4.92 6.58 37.59
CA GLU A 411 6.21 6.84 36.95
C GLU A 411 6.20 6.58 35.43
N LEU A 412 5.26 5.77 34.95
CA LEU A 412 5.09 5.49 33.50
C LEU A 412 4.25 6.55 32.78
N ARG A 413 3.56 7.41 33.51
CA ARG A 413 2.77 8.52 33.00
C ARG A 413 3.55 9.81 33.17
N VAL A 414 4.43 10.10 32.22
CA VAL A 414 5.36 11.24 32.30
C VAL A 414 4.76 12.54 31.77
N PHE A 415 3.74 12.45 30.91
CA PHE A 415 2.98 13.56 30.36
C PHE A 415 1.49 13.44 30.73
N GLU A 416 0.87 14.52 31.15
CA GLU A 416 -0.54 14.57 31.53
C GLU A 416 -1.13 15.93 31.17
N VAL A 417 -2.29 15.93 30.50
CA VAL A 417 -3.13 17.11 30.35
C VAL A 417 -4.02 17.22 31.59
N ARG A 418 -3.66 18.15 32.50
CA ARG A 418 -4.34 18.33 33.80
C ARG A 418 -5.69 19.02 33.66
N ASP A 419 -5.73 20.02 32.78
CA ASP A 419 -6.92 20.79 32.52
C ASP A 419 -6.84 21.46 31.14
N TYR A 420 -7.97 21.70 30.53
CA TYR A 420 -8.05 22.45 29.28
C TYR A 420 -9.39 23.15 29.12
N SER A 421 -9.38 24.28 28.42
CA SER A 421 -10.56 24.98 27.98
C SER A 421 -10.41 25.35 26.52
N ILE A 422 -11.39 24.99 25.69
CA ILE A 422 -11.39 25.28 24.25
C ILE A 422 -12.65 26.08 23.94
N ALA A 423 -12.46 27.29 23.42
CA ALA A 423 -13.56 28.17 23.01
C ALA A 423 -13.64 28.22 21.48
N THR A 424 -14.80 27.83 20.95
CA THR A 424 -15.12 27.91 19.51
C THR A 424 -16.36 28.75 19.33
N ASN A 425 -16.24 29.86 18.60
CA ASN A 425 -17.34 30.79 18.37
C ASN A 425 -17.43 31.13 16.88
N ARG A 426 -18.63 31.34 16.38
CA ARG A 426 -18.83 31.77 15.00
C ARG A 426 -18.22 33.15 14.77
N GLY A 427 -17.30 33.25 13.80
CA GLY A 427 -16.67 34.53 13.41
C GLY A 427 -15.43 34.92 14.23
N LEU A 428 -15.02 34.12 15.22
CA LEU A 428 -13.76 34.29 15.95
C LEU A 428 -12.87 33.06 15.76
N ARG A 429 -11.56 33.28 15.77
CA ARG A 429 -10.63 32.14 15.75
C ARG A 429 -10.75 31.35 17.03
N PRO A 430 -10.86 30.02 16.97
CA PRO A 430 -10.82 29.16 18.13
C PRO A 430 -9.59 29.42 19.00
N SER A 431 -9.75 29.32 20.32
CA SER A 431 -8.69 29.46 21.28
C SER A 431 -8.70 28.30 22.29
N ALA A 432 -7.52 27.87 22.71
CA ALA A 432 -7.33 26.86 23.72
C ALA A 432 -6.42 27.36 24.85
N SER A 433 -6.83 27.11 26.10
CA SER A 433 -6.00 27.26 27.29
C SER A 433 -5.76 25.88 27.88
N ILE A 434 -4.51 25.51 28.12
CA ILE A 434 -4.13 24.18 28.61
C ILE A 434 -3.28 24.29 29.87
N LEU A 435 -3.43 23.35 30.79
CA LEU A 435 -2.53 23.08 31.90
C LEU A 435 -1.95 21.69 31.71
N VAL A 436 -0.66 21.59 31.42
CA VAL A 436 0.03 20.32 31.20
C VAL A 436 1.10 20.08 32.24
N ARG A 437 1.29 18.82 32.59
CA ARG A 437 2.36 18.35 33.48
C ARG A 437 3.28 17.41 32.74
N TYR A 438 4.59 17.68 32.76
CA TYR A 438 5.59 16.79 32.18
C TYR A 438 6.71 16.56 33.21
N ARG A 439 6.96 15.31 33.58
CA ARG A 439 7.97 14.91 34.58
C ARG A 439 7.87 15.71 35.89
N GLY A 440 6.64 15.99 36.33
CA GLY A 440 6.36 16.73 37.56
C GLY A 440 6.36 18.25 37.44
N THR A 441 6.77 18.83 36.29
CA THR A 441 6.72 20.27 36.04
C THR A 441 5.40 20.64 35.38
N GLU A 442 4.63 21.57 35.92
CA GLU A 442 3.38 22.08 35.36
C GLU A 442 3.60 23.39 34.62
N VAL A 443 2.97 23.52 33.47
CA VAL A 443 3.00 24.74 32.68
C VAL A 443 1.62 25.00 32.10
N GLN A 444 1.19 26.24 32.17
CA GLN A 444 -0.01 26.73 31.48
C GLN A 444 0.36 27.43 30.17
N ALA A 445 -0.44 27.23 29.14
CA ALA A 445 -0.30 27.92 27.86
C ALA A 445 -1.66 28.21 27.22
N THR A 446 -1.68 29.25 26.38
CA THR A 446 -2.87 29.62 25.62
C THR A 446 -2.46 29.94 24.20
N ALA A 447 -3.20 29.46 23.22
CA ALA A 447 -2.99 29.75 21.79
C ALA A 447 -4.32 29.77 21.02
N SER A 448 -4.27 30.34 19.82
CA SER A 448 -5.38 30.31 18.86
C SER A 448 -5.00 29.44 17.66
N GLY A 449 -5.99 28.81 17.03
CA GLY A 449 -5.82 27.95 15.87
C GLY A 449 -6.96 28.12 14.86
N ASP A 450 -6.90 27.38 13.77
CA ASP A 450 -7.95 27.40 12.74
C ASP A 450 -9.15 26.51 13.12
N GLY A 451 -8.94 25.58 14.07
CA GLY A 451 -9.96 24.74 14.70
C GLY A 451 -9.68 24.55 16.17
N GLY A 452 -10.63 23.97 16.94
CA GLY A 452 -10.46 23.75 18.38
C GLY A 452 -9.27 22.85 18.72
N TYR A 453 -9.10 21.76 17.96
CA TYR A 453 -7.95 20.87 18.14
C TYR A 453 -6.64 21.51 17.70
N ASP A 454 -6.63 22.31 16.62
CA ASP A 454 -5.44 23.05 16.20
C ASP A 454 -5.02 24.08 17.28
N ALA A 455 -5.99 24.81 17.87
CA ALA A 455 -5.70 25.72 18.99
C ALA A 455 -5.04 25.00 20.16
N PHE A 456 -5.53 23.80 20.53
CA PHE A 456 -4.92 22.94 21.54
C PHE A 456 -3.48 22.55 21.16
N MET A 457 -3.26 22.10 19.93
CA MET A 457 -1.94 21.70 19.44
C MET A 457 -0.95 22.86 19.38
N GLN A 458 -1.39 24.08 19.03
CA GLN A 458 -0.56 25.27 19.06
C GLN A 458 -0.17 25.67 20.51
N ALA A 459 -1.11 25.57 21.44
CA ALA A 459 -0.82 25.79 22.87
C ALA A 459 0.19 24.76 23.38
N LEU A 460 0.05 23.50 23.02
CA LEU A 460 0.96 22.41 23.39
C LEU A 460 2.37 22.62 22.81
N ARG A 461 2.49 22.99 21.54
CA ARG A 461 3.78 23.28 20.88
C ARG A 461 4.49 24.48 21.50
N SER A 462 3.74 25.47 21.99
CA SER A 462 4.32 26.66 22.62
C SER A 462 5.11 26.36 23.90
N VAL A 463 4.88 25.20 24.51
CA VAL A 463 5.56 24.76 25.75
C VAL A 463 6.60 23.66 25.55
N GLU A 464 6.80 23.16 24.33
CA GLU A 464 7.79 22.13 24.01
C GLU A 464 9.19 22.45 24.53
N SER A 465 9.68 23.64 24.20
CA SER A 465 11.03 24.07 24.61
C SER A 465 11.19 24.25 26.14
N LYS A 466 10.11 24.65 26.82
CA LYS A 466 10.11 24.83 28.28
C LYS A 466 10.16 23.50 29.01
N LEU A 467 9.46 22.50 28.48
CA LEU A 467 9.29 21.20 29.16
C LEU A 467 10.27 20.15 28.62
N GLY A 468 10.92 20.40 27.48
CA GLY A 468 11.91 19.51 26.89
C GLY A 468 11.32 18.23 26.30
N PHE A 469 10.14 18.33 25.69
CA PHE A 469 9.55 17.26 24.87
C PHE A 469 9.34 17.75 23.42
N VAL A 470 9.06 16.85 22.52
CA VAL A 470 8.73 17.15 21.12
C VAL A 470 7.40 16.51 20.78
N VAL A 471 6.47 17.30 20.26
CA VAL A 471 5.20 16.79 19.73
C VAL A 471 5.46 16.19 18.35
N PRO A 472 5.20 14.89 18.14
CA PRO A 472 5.38 14.28 16.83
C PRO A 472 4.47 14.94 15.79
N LYS A 473 4.90 14.92 14.52
CA LYS A 473 4.10 15.45 13.44
C LYS A 473 2.87 14.57 13.23
N LEU A 474 1.69 15.18 13.22
CA LEU A 474 0.44 14.54 12.86
C LEU A 474 0.43 14.28 11.34
N LEU A 475 0.19 13.04 10.94
CA LEU A 475 0.08 12.63 9.54
C LEU A 475 -1.36 12.46 9.11
N ASP A 476 -2.22 11.93 10.03
CA ASP A 476 -3.61 11.66 9.74
C ASP A 476 -4.46 11.68 11.00
N TYR A 477 -5.74 12.06 10.85
CA TYR A 477 -6.69 12.25 11.94
C TYR A 477 -8.05 11.69 11.52
N GLU A 478 -8.46 10.60 12.14
CA GLU A 478 -9.73 9.93 11.86
C GLU A 478 -10.66 10.00 13.07
N VAL A 479 -11.91 10.36 12.82
CA VAL A 479 -12.97 10.33 13.84
C VAL A 479 -14.04 9.34 13.42
N ARG A 480 -14.34 8.41 14.31
CA ARG A 480 -15.37 7.40 14.11
C ARG A 480 -16.43 7.52 15.19
N ILE A 481 -17.69 7.67 14.76
CA ILE A 481 -18.85 7.59 15.64
C ILE A 481 -19.56 6.28 15.33
N PRO A 482 -19.56 5.28 16.24
CA PRO A 482 -20.29 4.03 16.02
C PRO A 482 -21.79 4.29 15.81
N PRO A 483 -22.45 3.57 14.89
CA PRO A 483 -23.89 3.70 14.68
C PRO A 483 -24.68 3.43 15.97
N GLY A 484 -25.52 4.34 16.39
CA GLY A 484 -26.30 4.18 17.64
C GLY A 484 -27.47 5.13 17.77
N GLY A 485 -27.53 6.20 16.96
CA GLY A 485 -28.67 7.14 16.91
C GLY A 485 -28.90 7.95 18.20
N LYS A 486 -27.91 8.02 19.10
CA LYS A 486 -27.96 8.80 20.34
C LYS A 486 -27.06 10.02 20.25
N THR A 487 -27.45 11.11 20.88
CA THR A 487 -26.67 12.36 20.93
C THR A 487 -25.44 12.28 21.84
N ASP A 488 -25.40 11.29 22.72
CA ASP A 488 -24.30 10.95 23.63
C ASP A 488 -23.47 9.76 23.09
N ALA A 489 -23.41 9.61 21.77
CA ALA A 489 -22.62 8.55 21.14
C ALA A 489 -21.14 8.70 21.49
N ILE A 490 -20.51 7.57 21.75
CA ILE A 490 -19.05 7.51 21.95
C ILE A 490 -18.36 7.87 20.64
N VAL A 491 -17.39 8.77 20.75
CA VAL A 491 -16.49 9.15 19.65
C VAL A 491 -15.14 8.45 19.86
N GLU A 492 -14.68 7.75 18.86
CA GLU A 492 -13.33 7.21 18.79
C GLU A 492 -12.50 8.08 17.84
N THR A 493 -11.41 8.67 18.33
CA THR A 493 -10.44 9.42 17.52
C THR A 493 -9.16 8.62 17.40
N THR A 494 -8.73 8.35 16.17
CA THR A 494 -7.46 7.71 15.84
C THR A 494 -6.54 8.73 15.19
N ILE A 495 -5.31 8.85 15.68
CA ILE A 495 -4.30 9.76 15.13
C ILE A 495 -3.07 8.98 14.71
N HIS A 496 -2.64 9.18 13.47
CA HIS A 496 -1.40 8.66 12.93
C HIS A 496 -0.31 9.72 13.04
N TRP A 497 0.78 9.37 13.66
CA TRP A 497 1.91 10.26 13.91
C TRP A 497 3.13 9.86 13.09
N GLU A 498 4.03 10.80 12.88
CA GLU A 498 5.32 10.53 12.26
C GLU A 498 6.07 9.42 13.00
N GLY A 499 6.78 8.56 12.25
CA GLY A 499 7.47 7.39 12.82
C GLY A 499 6.60 6.13 12.96
N GLY A 500 5.35 6.17 12.48
CA GLY A 500 4.44 5.01 12.46
C GLY A 500 3.78 4.73 13.83
N LEU A 501 3.72 5.74 14.71
CA LEU A 501 2.97 5.66 15.95
C LEU A 501 1.49 5.95 15.67
N ILE A 502 0.61 5.09 16.17
CA ILE A 502 -0.84 5.26 16.08
C ILE A 502 -1.39 5.29 17.50
N THR A 503 -2.18 6.30 17.81
CA THR A 503 -2.82 6.46 19.12
C THR A 503 -4.31 6.68 18.98
N ARG A 504 -5.05 6.32 20.02
CA ARG A 504 -6.51 6.44 20.06
C ARG A 504 -6.95 7.09 21.36
N GLY A 505 -8.05 7.83 21.25
CA GLY A 505 -8.78 8.33 22.39
C GLY A 505 -10.27 8.06 22.22
N ILE A 506 -10.98 7.88 23.31
CA ILE A 506 -12.39 7.53 23.31
C ILE A 506 -13.09 8.41 24.34
N ASP A 507 -14.03 9.20 23.88
CA ASP A 507 -14.85 10.08 24.73
C ASP A 507 -16.22 10.30 24.09
N THR A 508 -17.15 10.93 24.77
CA THR A 508 -18.39 11.46 24.19
C THR A 508 -18.16 12.81 23.49
N ASP A 509 -17.06 13.49 23.81
CA ASP A 509 -16.61 14.71 23.15
C ASP A 509 -15.43 14.41 22.20
N GLN A 510 -15.56 14.88 20.95
CA GLN A 510 -14.56 14.65 19.91
C GLN A 510 -13.20 15.26 20.25
N LEU A 511 -13.18 16.46 20.86
CA LEU A 511 -11.94 17.12 21.23
C LEU A 511 -11.28 16.42 22.41
N ALA A 512 -12.06 15.97 23.40
CA ALA A 512 -11.56 15.17 24.52
C ALA A 512 -10.93 13.86 24.03
N ALA A 513 -11.57 13.15 23.10
CA ALA A 513 -11.01 11.95 22.49
C ALA A 513 -9.67 12.24 21.76
N ALA A 514 -9.58 13.34 21.01
CA ALA A 514 -8.36 13.74 20.34
C ALA A 514 -7.23 14.11 21.30
N ILE A 515 -7.55 14.81 22.40
CA ILE A 515 -6.61 15.18 23.45
C ILE A 515 -6.07 13.93 24.16
N GLN A 516 -6.92 12.94 24.46
CA GLN A 516 -6.48 11.65 25.00
C GLN A 516 -5.52 10.94 24.04
N ALA A 517 -5.84 10.87 22.75
CA ALA A 517 -4.95 10.28 21.75
C ALA A 517 -3.58 10.99 21.70
N THR A 518 -3.57 12.32 21.84
CA THR A 518 -2.33 13.12 21.88
C THR A 518 -1.52 12.85 23.16
N GLU A 519 -2.18 12.77 24.31
CA GLU A 519 -1.54 12.41 25.59
C GLU A 519 -0.87 11.03 25.50
N HIS A 520 -1.55 10.05 24.89
CA HIS A 520 -0.99 8.72 24.63
C HIS A 520 0.26 8.78 23.75
N ALA A 521 0.25 9.59 22.68
CA ALA A 521 1.41 9.76 21.81
C ALA A 521 2.62 10.33 22.56
N LEU A 522 2.41 11.39 23.33
CA LEU A 522 3.49 12.04 24.07
C LEU A 522 4.11 11.14 25.13
N ASN A 523 3.31 10.34 25.83
CA ASN A 523 3.83 9.35 26.76
C ASN A 523 4.61 8.24 26.05
N ALA A 524 4.13 7.74 24.91
CA ALA A 524 4.85 6.75 24.10
C ALA A 524 6.21 7.28 23.61
N VAL A 525 6.27 8.52 23.11
CA VAL A 525 7.50 9.18 22.67
C VAL A 525 8.48 9.40 23.84
N ALA A 526 7.97 9.84 24.99
CA ALA A 526 8.79 10.10 26.18
C ALA A 526 9.47 8.83 26.73
N LEU A 527 8.81 7.68 26.63
CA LEU A 527 9.37 6.38 27.03
C LEU A 527 10.48 5.90 26.07
N HIS A 528 10.34 6.18 24.77
CA HIS A 528 11.37 5.83 23.78
C HIS A 528 12.63 6.72 23.88
N SER A 529 12.49 7.95 24.35
CA SER A 529 13.58 8.93 24.45
C SER A 529 14.47 8.76 25.69
N ASN A 530 14.15 7.89 26.63
CA ASN A 530 14.93 7.64 27.83
C ASN A 530 15.38 6.17 27.92
N PRO A 531 16.64 5.82 27.55
CA PRO A 531 17.24 4.57 28.02
C PRO A 531 17.44 4.69 29.52
N HIS A 532 16.74 3.87 30.30
CA HIS A 532 16.76 3.63 31.76
C HIS A 532 17.73 4.47 32.61
N PRO A 533 17.28 5.02 33.76
CA PRO A 533 18.20 5.46 34.78
C PRO A 533 19.08 4.27 35.22
N LYS A 534 20.39 4.44 35.15
CA LYS A 534 21.37 3.47 35.65
C LYS A 534 20.95 3.06 37.05
N ARG A 535 20.63 1.79 37.26
CA ARG A 535 20.46 1.22 38.61
C ARG A 535 21.64 1.66 39.45
N THR A 536 21.40 2.53 40.40
CA THR A 536 22.37 2.83 41.46
C THR A 536 22.65 1.51 42.19
N GLY A 537 23.80 0.95 41.88
CA GLY A 537 24.24 -0.32 42.45
C GLY A 537 24.34 -0.19 43.95
N THR A 538 23.54 -0.96 44.69
CA THR A 538 23.78 -1.27 46.09
C THR A 538 25.16 -1.90 46.19
N LYS A 539 26.10 -1.17 46.84
CA LYS A 539 27.44 -1.62 47.12
C LYS A 539 27.34 -2.94 47.94
N ARG A 540 27.72 -4.06 47.32
CA ARG A 540 27.97 -5.29 48.04
C ARG A 540 29.18 -5.07 48.96
N PRO A 541 29.15 -5.48 50.27
CA PRO A 541 30.26 -5.34 51.18
C PRO A 541 31.44 -6.19 50.69
N ARG A 542 32.63 -5.60 50.65
CA ARG A 542 33.91 -6.24 50.33
C ARG A 542 34.18 -7.36 51.33
N ARG A 543 34.19 -8.59 50.90
CA ARG A 543 34.70 -9.75 51.63
C ARG A 543 36.24 -9.70 51.59
N ASN A 544 36.86 -9.38 52.74
CA ASN A 544 38.30 -9.48 52.98
C ASN A 544 38.80 -10.91 52.68
N ARG A 545 39.60 -11.07 51.66
CA ARG A 545 40.44 -12.26 51.50
C ARG A 545 41.79 -11.96 52.11
N ARG A 546 42.06 -12.58 53.25
CA ARG A 546 43.38 -12.73 53.83
C ARG A 546 44.27 -13.58 52.93
N SER A 547 45.47 -13.07 52.73
CA SER A 547 46.62 -13.72 52.15
C SER A 547 46.98 -15.00 52.89
N LYS A 548 47.32 -16.08 52.12
CA LYS A 548 48.32 -17.03 52.54
C LYS A 548 49.19 -17.34 51.32
N VAL A 549 50.42 -16.89 51.43
CA VAL A 549 51.61 -17.29 50.73
C VAL A 549 52.00 -18.70 51.21
N THR A 550 52.29 -19.62 50.35
CA THR A 550 53.44 -20.55 50.51
C THR A 550 53.81 -21.17 49.20
N SER A 551 55.08 -21.09 48.95
CA SER A 551 55.93 -21.65 47.90
C SER A 551 55.95 -23.18 47.91
N VAL A 552 56.32 -23.78 46.78
CA VAL A 552 57.52 -24.62 46.53
C VAL A 552 57.33 -25.53 45.32
N ALA A 553 58.16 -25.32 44.39
CA ALA A 553 58.90 -26.15 43.43
C ALA A 553 58.45 -27.60 43.13
N ARG A 554 58.26 -27.92 41.88
CA ARG A 554 59.14 -28.68 40.95
C ARG A 554 58.49 -28.82 39.59
#